data_a9c076ec2e9ad64c231ef597fad11265
#
_entry.id   a9c076ec2e9ad64c231ef597fad11265
#
_cell.length_a   1.000
_cell.length_b   1.000
_cell.length_c   1.000
_cell.angle_alpha   90.00
_cell.angle_beta   90.00
_cell.angle_gamma   90.00
#
_symmetry.space_group_name_H-M   'P 1'
#
loop_
_entity.id
_entity.type
_entity.pdbx_description
1 polymer ?
#
loop_
_entity_poly.entity_id
_entity_poly.type
_entity_poly.pdbx_seq_one_letter_code
_entity_poly.pdbx_strand_id
1 'polypeptide(L)'
;GTTGLRIADRLKERSDVKLIEIDPEFRKDSSARAECINKSDVTFLCLPDVAAKEAVGLVTNKRVKIIDASTAHRTADGWTYGLPELSKDKLSEVCSAKRVAVPGCHAGGFVTLVYPLVKCGIVPASVVLSVFSLTGYSGGGKKMIAEYESKEKSVLLSAPRQYGLNQQHKHLKEMTAVCGLKNSPVFSPIVCDFYSGMEVTVPLDRSL
;
A
#
# COMPACT_ATOMS: atom_id res chain seq x y z
N GLY A 1 -3.02 5.20 10.86
CA GLY A 1 -3.74 5.65 9.67
C GLY A 1 -5.09 4.94 9.50
N THR A 2 -5.88 5.30 8.51
CA THR A 2 -7.19 4.69 8.22
C THR A 2 -7.12 3.18 7.98
N THR A 3 -6.06 2.70 7.34
CA THR A 3 -5.81 1.25 7.13
C THR A 3 -5.77 0.49 8.45
N GLY A 4 -5.06 1.02 9.47
CA GLY A 4 -4.96 0.36 10.78
C GLY A 4 -6.28 0.27 11.52
N LEU A 5 -7.14 1.28 11.41
CA LEU A 5 -8.47 1.24 12.03
C LEU A 5 -9.34 0.13 11.43
N ARG A 6 -9.43 0.08 10.11
CA ARG A 6 -10.27 -0.92 9.43
C ARG A 6 -9.78 -2.36 9.62
N ILE A 7 -8.47 -2.58 9.69
CA ILE A 7 -7.93 -3.93 9.89
C ILE A 7 -8.20 -4.44 11.30
N ALA A 8 -8.09 -3.58 12.31
CA ALA A 8 -8.40 -3.94 13.70
C ALA A 8 -9.87 -4.37 13.83
N ASP A 9 -10.80 -3.60 13.27
CA ASP A 9 -12.23 -3.92 13.31
C ASP A 9 -12.52 -5.27 12.64
N ARG A 10 -11.97 -5.48 11.43
CA ARG A 10 -12.14 -6.76 10.70
C ARG A 10 -11.53 -7.97 11.42
N LEU A 11 -10.42 -7.78 12.13
CA LEU A 11 -9.79 -8.86 12.89
C LEU A 11 -10.55 -9.19 14.17
N LYS A 12 -11.22 -8.21 14.79
CA LYS A 12 -12.09 -8.41 15.96
C LYS A 12 -13.31 -9.29 15.64
N GLU A 13 -13.79 -9.27 14.40
CA GLU A 13 -14.91 -10.09 13.96
C GLU A 13 -14.54 -11.58 13.74
N ARG A 14 -13.25 -11.92 13.76
CA ARG A 14 -12.76 -13.28 13.51
C ARG A 14 -12.63 -14.05 14.81
N SER A 15 -13.24 -15.25 14.86
CA SER A 15 -13.17 -16.17 16.02
C SER A 15 -11.84 -16.93 16.14
N ASP A 16 -11.08 -17.02 15.04
CA ASP A 16 -9.79 -17.72 14.95
C ASP A 16 -8.58 -16.82 15.22
N VAL A 17 -8.79 -15.54 15.55
CA VAL A 17 -7.76 -14.55 15.80
C VAL A 17 -7.89 -13.96 17.20
N LYS A 18 -6.77 -13.92 17.93
CA LYS A 18 -6.66 -13.19 19.20
C LYS A 18 -5.80 -11.96 19.00
N LEU A 19 -6.38 -10.77 19.18
CA LEU A 19 -5.62 -9.52 19.09
C LEU A 19 -4.74 -9.31 20.31
N ILE A 20 -3.51 -8.86 20.07
CA ILE A 20 -2.61 -8.34 21.09
C ILE A 20 -2.63 -6.81 20.90
N GLU A 21 -3.15 -6.10 21.88
CA GLU A 21 -3.23 -4.64 21.87
C GLU A 21 -2.17 -4.04 22.79
N ILE A 22 -1.53 -2.96 22.34
CA ILE A 22 -0.64 -2.15 23.17
C ILE A 22 -1.49 -1.09 23.86
N ASP A 23 -1.32 -0.93 25.17
CA ASP A 23 -1.93 0.17 25.90
C ASP A 23 -1.61 1.50 25.21
N PRO A 24 -2.61 2.38 25.01
CA PRO A 24 -2.43 3.68 24.38
C PRO A 24 -1.27 4.52 24.95
N GLU A 25 -1.02 4.43 26.25
CA GLU A 25 0.07 5.15 26.90
C GLU A 25 1.45 4.65 26.46
N PHE A 26 1.59 3.34 26.17
CA PHE A 26 2.86 2.71 25.78
C PHE A 26 3.07 2.56 24.26
N ARG A 27 2.18 3.11 23.44
CA ARG A 27 2.29 2.98 21.96
C ARG A 27 3.59 3.50 21.36
N LYS A 28 4.24 4.44 22.03
CA LYS A 28 5.53 5.00 21.61
C LYS A 28 6.72 4.33 22.30
N ASP A 29 6.48 3.52 23.32
CA ASP A 29 7.53 2.80 24.02
C ASP A 29 8.08 1.65 23.17
N SER A 30 9.40 1.63 22.98
CA SER A 30 10.07 0.63 22.14
C SER A 30 10.03 -0.76 22.75
N SER A 31 10.10 -0.87 24.09
CA SER A 31 10.08 -2.15 24.80
C SER A 31 8.70 -2.80 24.73
N ALA A 32 7.65 -2.01 24.97
CA ALA A 32 6.27 -2.48 24.84
C ALA A 32 5.95 -2.93 23.40
N ARG A 33 6.42 -2.17 22.39
CA ARG A 33 6.29 -2.56 20.97
C ARG A 33 7.04 -3.86 20.68
N ALA A 34 8.28 -3.97 21.14
CA ALA A 34 9.09 -5.17 20.96
C ALA A 34 8.42 -6.40 21.59
N GLU A 35 7.90 -6.27 22.80
CA GLU A 35 7.18 -7.32 23.50
C GLU A 35 5.97 -7.81 22.71
N CYS A 36 5.08 -6.89 22.30
CA CYS A 36 3.88 -7.24 21.53
C CYS A 36 4.23 -7.87 20.18
N ILE A 37 5.21 -7.33 19.44
CA ILE A 37 5.67 -7.88 18.17
C ILE A 37 6.17 -9.32 18.37
N ASN A 38 7.05 -9.55 19.34
CA ASN A 38 7.70 -10.85 19.51
C ASN A 38 6.79 -11.91 20.16
N LYS A 39 5.68 -11.52 20.78
CA LYS A 39 4.63 -12.42 21.27
C LYS A 39 3.62 -12.80 20.20
N SER A 40 3.53 -12.07 19.11
CA SER A 40 2.53 -12.31 18.05
C SER A 40 2.99 -13.39 17.07
N ASP A 41 2.05 -14.05 16.42
CA ASP A 41 2.30 -14.90 15.25
C ASP A 41 2.38 -14.06 13.99
N VAL A 42 1.53 -13.01 13.89
CA VAL A 42 1.47 -12.07 12.79
C VAL A 42 1.36 -10.64 13.32
N THR A 43 2.23 -9.76 12.85
CA THR A 43 2.17 -8.32 13.17
C THR A 43 1.83 -7.52 11.92
N PHE A 44 0.80 -6.67 11.99
CA PHE A 44 0.47 -5.70 10.96
C PHE A 44 1.08 -4.34 11.29
N LEU A 45 1.91 -3.81 10.40
CA LEU A 45 2.49 -2.49 10.52
C LEU A 45 1.68 -1.49 9.68
N CYS A 46 0.90 -0.64 10.35
CA CYS A 46 0.16 0.46 9.73
C CYS A 46 0.78 1.79 10.16
N LEU A 47 2.08 1.93 9.94
CA LEU A 47 2.94 2.99 10.46
C LEU A 47 3.50 3.84 9.31
N PRO A 48 3.99 5.07 9.57
CA PRO A 48 4.87 5.77 8.64
C PRO A 48 6.17 5.00 8.38
N ASP A 49 6.81 5.23 7.22
CA ASP A 49 7.94 4.44 6.74
C ASP A 49 9.10 4.32 7.75
N VAL A 50 9.46 5.40 8.43
CA VAL A 50 10.52 5.40 9.47
C VAL A 50 10.14 4.48 10.62
N ALA A 51 8.95 4.65 11.16
CA ALA A 51 8.46 3.84 12.28
C ALA A 51 8.23 2.37 11.90
N ALA A 52 7.90 2.07 10.64
CA ALA A 52 7.80 0.70 10.14
C ALA A 52 9.19 0.02 10.12
N LYS A 53 10.22 0.72 9.64
CA LYS A 53 11.61 0.22 9.67
C LYS A 53 12.10 -0.02 11.10
N GLU A 54 11.83 0.92 12.01
CA GLU A 54 12.16 0.74 13.44
C GLU A 54 11.46 -0.50 14.02
N ALA A 55 10.16 -0.66 13.76
CA ALA A 55 9.40 -1.80 14.26
C ALA A 55 9.94 -3.14 13.75
N VAL A 56 10.36 -3.21 12.48
CA VAL A 56 11.02 -4.40 11.92
C VAL A 56 12.33 -4.71 12.63
N GLY A 57 13.09 -3.67 13.02
CA GLY A 57 14.33 -3.82 13.81
C GLY A 57 14.14 -4.39 15.22
N LEU A 58 12.91 -4.29 15.77
CA LEU A 58 12.57 -4.85 17.09
C LEU A 58 12.26 -6.37 17.06
N VAL A 59 12.19 -6.98 15.89
CA VAL A 59 11.83 -8.39 15.74
C VAL A 59 13.02 -9.29 16.10
N THR A 60 12.93 -10.02 17.18
CA THR A 60 13.89 -11.04 17.62
C THR A 60 13.36 -12.46 17.45
N ASN A 61 12.04 -12.65 17.52
CA ASN A 61 11.39 -13.93 17.32
C ASN A 61 11.28 -14.26 15.81
N LYS A 62 12.07 -15.22 15.35
CA LYS A 62 12.13 -15.64 13.93
C LYS A 62 10.82 -16.23 13.39
N ARG A 63 9.85 -16.59 14.26
CA ARG A 63 8.56 -17.14 13.85
C ARG A 63 7.57 -16.06 13.42
N VAL A 64 7.71 -14.84 13.91
CA VAL A 64 6.79 -13.73 13.64
C VAL A 64 6.75 -13.40 12.17
N LYS A 65 5.56 -13.35 11.59
CA LYS A 65 5.30 -12.81 10.26
C LYS A 65 5.00 -11.32 10.37
N ILE A 66 5.60 -10.52 9.51
CA ILE A 66 5.32 -9.08 9.42
C ILE A 66 4.58 -8.78 8.12
N ILE A 67 3.46 -8.11 8.23
CA ILE A 67 2.69 -7.58 7.11
C ILE A 67 2.75 -6.05 7.21
N ASP A 68 3.49 -5.42 6.30
CA ASP A 68 3.72 -3.97 6.32
C ASP A 68 2.90 -3.24 5.27
N ALA A 69 2.05 -2.32 5.72
CA ALA A 69 1.24 -1.46 4.85
C ALA A 69 1.93 -0.13 4.47
N SER A 70 3.14 0.14 5.00
CA SER A 70 3.91 1.32 4.63
C SER A 70 4.51 1.19 3.22
N THR A 71 5.16 2.25 2.75
CA THR A 71 5.91 2.19 1.48
C THR A 71 7.35 1.71 1.68
N ALA A 72 7.79 1.53 2.93
CA ALA A 72 9.18 1.29 3.29
C ALA A 72 9.77 0.02 2.66
N HIS A 73 8.95 -1.02 2.48
CA HIS A 73 9.46 -2.36 2.15
C HIS A 73 8.90 -2.94 0.85
N ARG A 74 8.08 -2.20 0.09
CA ARG A 74 7.41 -2.70 -1.12
C ARG A 74 8.35 -3.15 -2.24
N THR A 75 9.56 -2.58 -2.28
CA THR A 75 10.62 -2.91 -3.24
C THR A 75 11.93 -3.27 -2.54
N ALA A 76 11.88 -3.68 -1.28
CA ALA A 76 13.05 -4.03 -0.50
C ALA A 76 13.37 -5.52 -0.64
N ASP A 77 14.66 -5.86 -0.66
CA ASP A 77 15.11 -7.25 -0.67
C ASP A 77 14.65 -7.99 0.58
N GLY A 78 14.30 -9.26 0.41
CA GLY A 78 13.80 -10.11 1.48
C GLY A 78 12.33 -9.87 1.85
N TRP A 79 11.61 -9.02 1.10
CA TRP A 79 10.18 -8.79 1.24
C TRP A 79 9.39 -9.33 0.06
N THR A 80 8.34 -10.09 0.36
CA THR A 80 7.40 -10.55 -0.65
C THR A 80 6.37 -9.47 -0.91
N TYR A 81 6.19 -9.11 -2.18
CA TYR A 81 5.13 -8.19 -2.59
C TYR A 81 3.77 -8.88 -2.46
N GLY A 82 2.89 -8.34 -1.63
CA GLY A 82 1.65 -8.97 -1.18
C GLY A 82 0.46 -8.80 -2.14
N LEU A 83 0.65 -9.15 -3.42
CA LEU A 83 -0.39 -9.19 -4.44
C LEU A 83 -0.46 -10.62 -5.01
N PRO A 84 -1.31 -11.48 -4.44
CA PRO A 84 -1.39 -12.90 -4.84
C PRO A 84 -1.74 -13.12 -6.32
N GLU A 85 -2.44 -12.16 -6.92
CA GLU A 85 -2.94 -12.24 -8.29
C GLU A 85 -1.84 -12.15 -9.37
N LEU A 86 -0.59 -11.82 -8.99
CA LEU A 86 0.49 -11.65 -9.96
C LEU A 86 0.90 -12.95 -10.68
N SER A 87 0.77 -14.10 -10.02
CA SER A 87 1.06 -15.41 -10.62
C SER A 87 0.38 -16.54 -9.85
N LYS A 88 0.33 -17.73 -10.46
CA LYS A 88 -0.24 -18.94 -9.83
C LYS A 88 0.46 -19.30 -8.50
N ASP A 89 1.77 -19.08 -8.43
CA ASP A 89 2.58 -19.44 -7.26
C ASP A 89 2.63 -18.34 -6.21
N LYS A 90 2.19 -17.10 -6.56
CA LYS A 90 2.33 -15.94 -5.70
C LYS A 90 1.54 -16.04 -4.40
N LEU A 91 0.38 -16.67 -4.43
CA LEU A 91 -0.41 -16.93 -3.21
C LEU A 91 0.39 -17.80 -2.22
N SER A 92 0.98 -18.90 -2.70
CA SER A 92 1.82 -19.78 -1.87
C SER A 92 3.05 -19.05 -1.32
N GLU A 93 3.69 -18.22 -2.16
CA GLU A 93 4.82 -17.38 -1.75
C GLU A 93 4.41 -16.40 -0.62
N VAL A 94 3.29 -15.69 -0.79
CA VAL A 94 2.77 -14.76 0.23
C VAL A 94 2.43 -15.50 1.53
N CYS A 95 1.79 -16.66 1.45
CA CYS A 95 1.42 -17.46 2.62
C CYS A 95 2.64 -17.97 3.39
N SER A 96 3.71 -18.34 2.70
CA SER A 96 4.95 -18.87 3.32
C SER A 96 5.89 -17.76 3.80
N ALA A 97 5.80 -16.56 3.25
CA ALA A 97 6.70 -15.46 3.54
C ALA A 97 6.67 -15.02 5.01
N LYS A 98 7.84 -14.64 5.54
CA LYS A 98 7.97 -14.01 6.86
C LYS A 98 7.81 -12.49 6.81
N ARG A 99 7.98 -11.89 5.66
CA ARG A 99 7.92 -10.45 5.42
C ARG A 99 7.09 -10.19 4.18
N VAL A 100 5.94 -9.56 4.36
CA VAL A 100 5.00 -9.24 3.27
C VAL A 100 4.77 -7.73 3.23
N ALA A 101 5.00 -7.11 2.08
CA ALA A 101 4.72 -5.70 1.86
C ALA A 101 3.38 -5.55 1.13
N VAL A 102 2.44 -4.85 1.75
CA VAL A 102 1.11 -4.60 1.17
C VAL A 102 1.22 -3.55 0.05
N PRO A 103 0.66 -3.82 -1.14
CA PRO A 103 0.65 -2.87 -2.26
C PRO A 103 0.11 -1.50 -1.89
N GLY A 104 0.66 -0.46 -2.52
CA GLY A 104 0.02 0.85 -2.53
C GLY A 104 -1.24 0.84 -3.39
N CYS A 105 -2.23 1.63 -3.02
CA CYS A 105 -3.53 1.58 -3.67
C CYS A 105 -3.47 1.87 -5.19
N HIS A 106 -2.86 2.98 -5.61
CA HIS A 106 -2.68 3.28 -7.05
C HIS A 106 -1.71 2.29 -7.72
N ALA A 107 -0.64 1.91 -7.02
CA ALA A 107 0.33 0.96 -7.56
C ALA A 107 -0.30 -0.43 -7.74
N GLY A 108 -1.10 -0.90 -6.80
CA GLY A 108 -1.81 -2.16 -6.92
C GLY A 108 -2.69 -2.23 -8.17
N GLY A 109 -3.50 -1.18 -8.42
CA GLY A 109 -4.31 -1.10 -9.63
C GLY A 109 -3.46 -1.09 -10.91
N PHE A 110 -2.40 -0.27 -10.95
CA PHE A 110 -1.49 -0.23 -12.08
C PHE A 110 -0.79 -1.59 -12.33
N VAL A 111 -0.25 -2.18 -11.28
CA VAL A 111 0.47 -3.45 -11.35
C VAL A 111 -0.43 -4.58 -11.82
N THR A 112 -1.68 -4.64 -11.37
CA THR A 112 -2.66 -5.63 -11.81
C THR A 112 -2.93 -5.55 -13.31
N LEU A 113 -2.95 -4.34 -13.88
CA LEU A 113 -3.17 -4.13 -15.32
C LEU A 113 -1.89 -4.38 -16.14
N VAL A 114 -0.75 -3.86 -15.70
CA VAL A 114 0.47 -3.77 -16.52
C VAL A 114 1.39 -4.98 -16.37
N TYR A 115 1.53 -5.53 -15.16
CA TYR A 115 2.43 -6.66 -14.91
C TYR A 115 2.20 -7.85 -15.86
N PRO A 116 0.96 -8.35 -16.06
CA PRO A 116 0.73 -9.48 -16.95
C PRO A 116 1.11 -9.14 -18.40
N LEU A 117 0.86 -7.92 -18.86
CA LEU A 117 1.16 -7.51 -20.23
C LEU A 117 2.68 -7.44 -20.48
N VAL A 118 3.44 -6.91 -19.53
CA VAL A 118 4.91 -6.89 -19.60
C VAL A 118 5.47 -8.30 -19.49
N LYS A 119 4.93 -9.12 -18.58
CA LYS A 119 5.37 -10.50 -18.36
C LYS A 119 5.15 -11.39 -19.58
N CYS A 120 4.07 -11.17 -20.33
CA CYS A 120 3.78 -11.88 -21.58
C CYS A 120 4.48 -11.29 -22.82
N GLY A 121 5.25 -10.20 -22.65
CA GLY A 121 5.94 -9.53 -23.76
C GLY A 121 5.03 -8.73 -24.70
N ILE A 122 3.76 -8.50 -24.32
CA ILE A 122 2.81 -7.68 -25.09
C ILE A 122 3.21 -6.20 -24.98
N VAL A 123 3.58 -5.76 -23.78
CA VAL A 123 4.08 -4.40 -23.54
C VAL A 123 5.59 -4.46 -23.29
N PRO A 124 6.42 -3.82 -24.13
CA PRO A 124 7.86 -3.76 -23.91
C PRO A 124 8.23 -3.08 -22.61
N ALA A 125 9.18 -3.63 -21.84
CA ALA A 125 9.64 -3.03 -20.60
C ALA A 125 10.24 -1.62 -20.76
N SER A 126 10.62 -1.23 -21.96
CA SER A 126 11.18 0.09 -22.32
C SER A 126 10.13 1.16 -22.61
N VAL A 127 8.86 0.78 -22.73
CA VAL A 127 7.79 1.74 -23.02
C VAL A 127 7.62 2.73 -21.88
N VAL A 128 7.28 3.98 -22.20
CA VAL A 128 6.83 4.98 -21.24
C VAL A 128 5.30 4.96 -21.23
N LEU A 129 4.73 4.47 -20.16
CA LEU A 129 3.29 4.41 -19.96
C LEU A 129 2.77 5.68 -19.29
N SER A 130 1.52 6.02 -19.56
CA SER A 130 0.76 6.99 -18.77
C SER A 130 -0.26 6.26 -17.90
N VAL A 131 -0.52 6.78 -16.72
CA VAL A 131 -1.55 6.25 -15.82
C VAL A 131 -2.34 7.37 -15.17
N PHE A 132 -3.64 7.31 -15.31
CA PHE A 132 -4.60 8.14 -14.61
C PHE A 132 -5.21 7.31 -13.48
N SER A 133 -5.42 7.92 -12.33
CA SER A 133 -6.02 7.18 -11.23
C SER A 133 -6.88 8.09 -10.36
N LEU A 134 -8.19 7.85 -10.40
CA LEU A 134 -9.14 8.53 -9.54
C LEU A 134 -9.23 7.79 -8.20
N THR A 135 -9.28 8.55 -7.09
CA THR A 135 -9.39 7.98 -5.76
C THR A 135 -10.28 8.81 -4.86
N GLY A 136 -10.97 8.13 -3.94
CA GLY A 136 -11.68 8.79 -2.87
C GLY A 136 -10.73 9.43 -1.84
N TYR A 137 -11.21 10.45 -1.13
CA TYR A 137 -10.40 11.24 -0.20
C TYR A 137 -9.90 10.46 1.03
N SER A 138 -10.51 9.32 1.38
CA SER A 138 -10.01 8.49 2.50
C SER A 138 -8.59 7.96 2.27
N GLY A 139 -8.16 7.86 0.99
CA GLY A 139 -6.80 7.48 0.61
C GLY A 139 -5.72 8.44 1.13
N GLY A 140 -6.05 9.72 1.32
CA GLY A 140 -5.18 10.73 1.90
C GLY A 140 -5.07 10.69 3.43
N GLY A 141 -5.77 9.77 4.08
CA GLY A 141 -5.72 9.57 5.52
C GLY A 141 -6.53 10.58 6.32
N LYS A 142 -6.36 10.56 7.65
CA LYS A 142 -7.20 11.33 8.59
C LYS A 142 -7.27 12.83 8.29
N LYS A 143 -6.17 13.44 7.83
CA LYS A 143 -6.15 14.88 7.53
C LYS A 143 -7.08 15.21 6.36
N MET A 144 -6.98 14.44 5.28
CA MET A 144 -7.81 14.66 4.09
C MET A 144 -9.29 14.33 4.36
N ILE A 145 -9.56 13.26 5.15
CA ILE A 145 -10.93 12.96 5.59
C ILE A 145 -11.52 14.15 6.35
N ALA A 146 -10.82 14.70 7.33
CA ALA A 146 -11.28 15.86 8.09
C ALA A 146 -11.52 17.10 7.21
N GLU A 147 -10.66 17.31 6.17
CA GLU A 147 -10.82 18.41 5.20
C GLU A 147 -12.11 18.24 4.38
N TYR A 148 -12.37 17.03 3.85
CA TYR A 148 -13.53 16.77 2.99
C TYR A 148 -14.86 16.63 3.76
N GLU A 149 -14.82 16.23 5.02
CA GLU A 149 -16.01 16.06 5.88
C GLU A 149 -16.29 17.29 6.78
N SER A 150 -15.47 18.34 6.68
CA SER A 150 -15.69 19.58 7.41
C SER A 150 -17.01 20.24 7.00
N LYS A 151 -17.72 20.82 7.99
CA LYS A 151 -18.89 21.67 7.73
C LYS A 151 -18.53 22.95 6.95
N GLU A 152 -17.27 23.38 7.05
CA GLU A 152 -16.71 24.54 6.35
C GLU A 152 -15.92 24.11 5.09
N LYS A 153 -16.22 22.93 4.54
CA LYS A 153 -15.57 22.42 3.33
C LYS A 153 -15.61 23.45 2.21
N SER A 154 -14.43 23.74 1.64
CA SER A 154 -14.35 24.60 0.45
C SER A 154 -15.11 23.98 -0.71
N VAL A 155 -15.88 24.79 -1.45
CA VAL A 155 -16.59 24.37 -2.67
C VAL A 155 -15.62 23.80 -3.73
N LEU A 156 -14.36 24.20 -3.72
CA LEU A 156 -13.33 23.67 -4.64
C LEU A 156 -13.05 22.18 -4.42
N LEU A 157 -13.35 21.63 -3.26
CA LEU A 157 -13.16 20.21 -2.97
C LEU A 157 -14.25 19.33 -3.60
N SER A 158 -15.33 19.91 -4.09
CA SER A 158 -16.35 19.17 -4.84
C SER A 158 -15.91 18.83 -6.28
N ALA A 159 -14.86 19.48 -6.79
CA ALA A 159 -14.27 19.14 -8.07
C ALA A 159 -13.12 18.12 -7.93
N PRO A 160 -12.92 17.24 -8.93
CA PRO A 160 -11.73 16.38 -8.97
C PRO A 160 -10.44 17.20 -8.91
N ARG A 161 -9.48 16.78 -8.09
CA ARG A 161 -8.24 17.52 -7.85
C ARG A 161 -7.04 16.64 -8.14
N GLN A 162 -6.29 16.98 -9.18
CA GLN A 162 -5.02 16.33 -9.49
C GLN A 162 -3.94 16.73 -8.48
N TYR A 163 -3.05 15.80 -8.13
CA TYR A 163 -1.91 16.05 -7.25
C TYR A 163 -0.67 15.30 -7.74
N GLY A 164 0.46 15.44 -7.06
CA GLY A 164 1.70 14.75 -7.44
C GLY A 164 2.27 15.17 -8.80
N LEU A 165 2.01 16.40 -9.23
CA LEU A 165 2.40 16.94 -10.55
C LEU A 165 3.90 16.93 -10.80
N ASN A 166 4.71 16.93 -9.73
CA ASN A 166 6.17 16.86 -9.80
C ASN A 166 6.71 15.47 -10.16
N GLN A 167 5.84 14.48 -10.39
CA GLN A 167 6.21 13.10 -10.74
C GLN A 167 7.15 12.44 -9.71
N GLN A 168 7.02 12.78 -8.42
CA GLN A 168 7.80 12.20 -7.32
C GLN A 168 6.93 11.39 -6.35
N HIS A 169 5.80 10.89 -6.81
CA HIS A 169 4.93 10.07 -5.98
C HIS A 169 5.61 8.74 -5.65
N LYS A 170 5.56 8.35 -4.38
CA LYS A 170 6.23 7.14 -3.88
C LYS A 170 5.75 5.82 -4.52
N HIS A 171 4.56 5.79 -5.10
CA HIS A 171 4.07 4.64 -5.87
C HIS A 171 4.78 4.45 -7.22
N LEU A 172 5.45 5.46 -7.76
CA LEU A 172 6.18 5.34 -9.04
C LEU A 172 7.29 4.29 -8.96
N LYS A 173 8.07 4.32 -7.87
CA LYS A 173 9.11 3.31 -7.64
C LYS A 173 8.54 1.89 -7.59
N GLU A 174 7.40 1.73 -6.91
CA GLU A 174 6.68 0.46 -6.79
C GLU A 174 6.17 -0.03 -8.14
N MET A 175 5.46 0.82 -8.89
CA MET A 175 4.95 0.52 -10.23
C MET A 175 6.07 0.07 -11.18
N THR A 176 7.17 0.80 -11.19
CA THR A 176 8.33 0.54 -12.05
C THR A 176 8.99 -0.79 -11.69
N ALA A 177 9.32 -0.98 -10.43
CA ALA A 177 10.08 -2.16 -9.98
C ALA A 177 9.26 -3.45 -10.09
N VAL A 178 8.00 -3.44 -9.65
CA VAL A 178 7.16 -4.65 -9.64
C VAL A 178 6.80 -5.09 -11.05
N CYS A 179 6.52 -4.15 -11.97
CA CYS A 179 6.24 -4.48 -13.37
C CYS A 179 7.50 -4.77 -14.19
N GLY A 180 8.71 -4.55 -13.67
CA GLY A 180 9.96 -4.71 -14.41
C GLY A 180 10.16 -3.69 -15.52
N LEU A 181 9.56 -2.50 -15.40
CA LEU A 181 9.70 -1.42 -16.36
C LEU A 181 11.09 -0.76 -16.25
N LYS A 182 11.63 -0.30 -17.39
CA LYS A 182 12.87 0.48 -17.43
C LYS A 182 12.65 1.95 -17.13
N ASN A 183 11.43 2.44 -17.40
CA ASN A 183 11.04 3.84 -17.22
C ASN A 183 9.86 3.93 -16.25
N SER A 184 9.86 4.95 -15.40
CA SER A 184 8.70 5.25 -14.57
C SER A 184 7.53 5.74 -15.43
N PRO A 185 6.29 5.29 -15.16
CA PRO A 185 5.14 5.81 -15.85
C PRO A 185 4.90 7.29 -15.53
N VAL A 186 4.27 8.02 -16.44
CA VAL A 186 3.72 9.36 -16.16
C VAL A 186 2.44 9.17 -15.35
N PHE A 187 2.47 9.60 -14.09
CA PHE A 187 1.39 9.34 -13.13
C PHE A 187 0.56 10.58 -12.86
N SER A 188 -0.74 10.46 -13.06
CA SER A 188 -1.74 11.51 -12.86
C SER A 188 -2.80 11.07 -11.83
N PRO A 189 -2.48 11.12 -10.54
CA PRO A 189 -3.47 10.81 -9.49
C PRO A 189 -4.44 11.96 -9.29
N ILE A 190 -5.72 11.62 -9.10
CA ILE A 190 -6.83 12.56 -8.96
C ILE A 190 -7.65 12.17 -7.73
N VAL A 191 -7.78 13.06 -6.76
CA VAL A 191 -8.69 12.86 -5.63
C VAL A 191 -10.05 13.45 -5.98
N CYS A 192 -11.10 12.69 -5.64
CA CYS A 192 -12.50 13.06 -5.91
C CYS A 192 -13.30 13.14 -4.61
N ASP A 193 -14.44 13.84 -4.67
CA ASP A 193 -15.33 14.07 -3.54
C ASP A 193 -16.25 12.87 -3.26
N PHE A 194 -15.61 11.71 -2.99
CA PHE A 194 -16.28 10.54 -2.42
C PHE A 194 -15.34 9.86 -1.40
N TYR A 195 -15.89 9.18 -0.43
CA TYR A 195 -15.12 8.63 0.69
C TYR A 195 -14.07 7.62 0.23
N SER A 196 -14.47 6.57 -0.45
CA SER A 196 -13.57 5.49 -0.87
C SER A 196 -13.99 4.90 -2.21
N GLY A 197 -13.02 4.48 -2.97
CA GLY A 197 -13.14 3.91 -4.29
C GLY A 197 -11.92 4.28 -5.11
N MET A 198 -11.67 3.54 -6.17
CA MET A 198 -10.53 3.79 -7.05
C MET A 198 -10.83 3.30 -8.45
N GLU A 199 -10.42 4.09 -9.41
CA GLU A 199 -10.38 3.73 -10.81
C GLU A 199 -8.95 3.97 -11.30
N VAL A 200 -8.38 3.04 -12.08
CA VAL A 200 -7.04 3.16 -12.65
C VAL A 200 -7.12 2.88 -14.15
N THR A 201 -6.74 3.86 -14.93
CA THR A 201 -6.68 3.78 -16.40
C THR A 201 -5.24 3.85 -16.89
N VAL A 202 -4.84 2.89 -17.72
CA VAL A 202 -3.56 2.86 -18.41
C VAL A 202 -3.84 2.82 -19.91
N PRO A 203 -3.80 3.97 -20.62
CA PRO A 203 -3.94 3.99 -22.07
C PRO A 203 -2.78 3.25 -22.73
N LEU A 204 -3.11 2.38 -23.67
CA LEU A 204 -2.13 1.67 -24.47
C LEU A 204 -2.25 2.13 -25.94
N ASP A 205 -1.10 2.29 -26.60
CA ASP A 205 -1.07 2.54 -28.02
C ASP A 205 -1.39 1.25 -28.79
N ARG A 206 -2.12 1.37 -29.89
CA ARG A 206 -2.52 0.19 -30.73
C ARG A 206 -1.34 -0.44 -31.46
N SER A 207 -0.19 0.22 -31.49
CA SER A 207 1.04 -0.29 -32.10
C SER A 207 1.87 -1.18 -31.16
N LEU A 208 1.45 -1.34 -29.90
CA LEU A 208 2.07 -2.20 -28.89
C LEU A 208 1.67 -3.67 -29.09
#